data_0e6eb449db383b1f30ba5732341b6a8d
#
_entry.id   0e6eb449db383b1f30ba5732341b6a8d
#
_cell.length_a   1.000
_cell.length_b   1.000
_cell.length_c   1.000
_cell.angle_alpha   90.00
_cell.angle_beta   90.00
_cell.angle_gamma   90.00
#
_symmetry.space_group_name_H-M   'P 1'
#
loop_
_entity.id
_entity.type
_entity.pdbx_description
1 polymer ?
#
loop_
_entity_poly.entity_id
_entity_poly.type
_entity_poly.pdbx_seq_one_letter_code
_entity_poly.pdbx_strand_id
1 'polypeptide(L)'
;MTGPVSYWVVIPAAGIGSRMRADRPKQYLPLGDRTLIEQTLDCFLGQPGLNGLVVCLAADDPWWPELACAQDRRIVRADGGQERADSVLAGLQALLARGAGMADWVLVHDAARPNLTQEDLHKLLATLADDPVGGLLAVPVRDTLKCADAQGRVASTPDRSRYWQAYTPQMFRLGALRDALTQALGAGAVVTDEASAMEYVGLAPRLVEGRSDNIKVTRPEDLQWLSRHSKPH
;
A
#
# COMPACT_ATOMS: atom_id res chain seq x y z
N MET A 1 5.36 -18.90 -23.15
CA MET A 1 5.20 -18.62 -21.69
C MET A 1 5.75 -17.22 -21.47
N THR A 2 4.89 -16.26 -21.17
CA THR A 2 5.31 -14.90 -20.80
C THR A 2 6.08 -15.00 -19.48
N GLY A 3 7.28 -14.38 -19.42
CA GLY A 3 8.08 -14.31 -18.19
C GLY A 3 7.31 -13.67 -17.02
N PRO A 4 7.89 -13.62 -15.81
CA PRO A 4 7.25 -12.98 -14.68
C PRO A 4 6.96 -11.50 -15.01
N VAL A 5 5.81 -11.00 -14.54
CA VAL A 5 5.47 -9.59 -14.69
C VAL A 5 6.51 -8.73 -13.96
N SER A 6 7.09 -7.77 -14.68
CA SER A 6 8.08 -6.84 -14.13
C SER A 6 7.39 -5.66 -13.47
N TYR A 7 7.83 -5.28 -12.28
CA TYR A 7 7.17 -4.21 -11.49
C TYR A 7 8.13 -3.49 -10.55
N TRP A 8 7.72 -2.30 -10.14
CA TRP A 8 8.33 -1.48 -9.10
C TRP A 8 7.40 -1.40 -7.88
N VAL A 9 7.95 -1.01 -6.73
CA VAL A 9 7.14 -0.87 -5.50
C VAL A 9 7.35 0.51 -4.88
N VAL A 10 6.29 1.13 -4.38
CA VAL A 10 6.32 2.33 -3.53
C VAL A 10 5.71 1.99 -2.17
N ILE A 11 6.45 2.28 -1.10
CA ILE A 11 6.01 2.11 0.28
C ILE A 11 5.91 3.49 0.95
N PRO A 12 4.72 4.11 1.01
CA PRO A 12 4.53 5.34 1.77
C PRO A 12 4.64 5.07 3.28
N ALA A 13 5.61 5.66 3.94
CA ALA A 13 5.96 5.44 5.34
C ALA A 13 6.33 6.73 6.10
N ALA A 14 6.01 7.94 5.58
CA ALA A 14 6.31 9.22 6.22
C ALA A 14 5.39 9.57 7.40
N GLY A 15 4.27 8.87 7.55
CA GLY A 15 3.29 9.15 8.60
C GLY A 15 3.75 8.67 9.99
N ILE A 16 3.50 9.49 11.01
CA ILE A 16 3.87 9.20 12.41
C ILE A 16 2.96 8.16 13.10
N GLY A 17 1.78 7.86 12.55
CA GLY A 17 0.89 6.84 13.11
C GLY A 17 0.33 7.18 14.50
N SER A 18 -0.11 8.40 14.72
CA SER A 18 -0.55 8.97 16.03
C SER A 18 -1.55 8.10 16.82
N ARG A 19 -2.36 7.29 16.13
CA ARG A 19 -3.34 6.37 16.76
C ARG A 19 -2.70 5.23 17.55
N MET A 20 -1.43 4.92 17.32
CA MET A 20 -0.71 3.86 18.05
C MET A 20 -0.26 4.28 19.44
N ARG A 21 -0.22 5.58 19.75
CA ARG A 21 0.24 6.14 21.04
C ARG A 21 1.61 5.59 21.49
N ALA A 22 2.48 5.31 20.53
CA ALA A 22 3.83 4.78 20.77
C ALA A 22 4.87 5.90 20.78
N ASP A 23 6.06 5.62 21.31
CA ASP A 23 7.23 6.50 21.40
C ASP A 23 7.94 6.72 20.06
N ARG A 24 7.55 5.94 19.04
CA ARG A 24 8.15 5.96 17.69
C ARG A 24 7.06 5.77 16.62
N PRO A 25 7.34 6.12 15.36
CA PRO A 25 6.42 5.88 14.27
C PRO A 25 6.09 4.39 14.14
N LYS A 26 4.81 4.10 13.86
CA LYS A 26 4.26 2.72 13.91
C LYS A 26 5.01 1.72 13.05
N GLN A 27 5.57 2.15 11.91
CA GLN A 27 6.33 1.29 11.00
C GLN A 27 7.61 0.72 11.62
N TYR A 28 8.11 1.34 12.69
CA TYR A 28 9.29 0.89 13.46
C TYR A 28 8.93 0.11 14.73
N LEU A 29 7.64 -0.16 14.96
CA LEU A 29 7.26 -1.02 16.08
C LEU A 29 7.69 -2.45 15.83
N PRO A 30 8.14 -3.16 16.89
CA PRO A 30 8.57 -4.54 16.78
C PRO A 30 7.39 -5.47 16.46
N LEU A 31 7.62 -6.39 15.56
CA LEU A 31 6.76 -7.52 15.23
C LEU A 31 7.64 -8.78 15.18
N GLY A 32 7.68 -9.54 16.27
CA GLY A 32 8.68 -10.59 16.48
C GLY A 32 10.08 -10.01 16.68
N ASP A 33 11.05 -10.51 15.94
CA ASP A 33 12.46 -10.11 15.97
C ASP A 33 12.81 -8.96 15.01
N ARG A 34 11.85 -8.47 14.25
CA ARG A 34 12.02 -7.40 13.25
C ARG A 34 10.98 -6.29 13.44
N THR A 35 11.17 -5.19 12.73
CA THR A 35 10.17 -4.10 12.69
C THR A 35 9.06 -4.40 11.68
N LEU A 36 7.92 -3.72 11.87
CA LEU A 36 6.76 -3.83 10.97
C LEU A 36 7.13 -3.51 9.52
N ILE A 37 7.93 -2.46 9.28
CA ILE A 37 8.37 -2.09 7.94
C ILE A 37 9.30 -3.13 7.32
N GLU A 38 10.22 -3.71 8.08
CA GLU A 38 11.13 -4.75 7.57
C GLU A 38 10.35 -5.98 7.11
N GLN A 39 9.36 -6.43 7.88
CA GLN A 39 8.50 -7.54 7.47
C GLN A 39 7.66 -7.18 6.23
N THR A 40 7.20 -5.94 6.12
CA THR A 40 6.48 -5.48 4.93
C THR A 40 7.38 -5.47 3.69
N LEU A 41 8.63 -5.04 3.83
CA LEU A 41 9.60 -5.04 2.72
C LEU A 41 9.93 -6.45 2.24
N ASP A 42 10.03 -7.41 3.15
CA ASP A 42 10.31 -8.82 2.82
C ASP A 42 9.22 -9.46 1.95
N CYS A 43 7.98 -8.96 2.01
CA CYS A 43 6.92 -9.42 1.10
C CYS A 43 7.31 -9.25 -0.38
N PHE A 44 8.21 -8.31 -0.69
CA PHE A 44 8.64 -7.98 -2.07
C PHE A 44 10.08 -8.34 -2.36
N LEU A 45 10.97 -8.20 -1.38
CA LEU A 45 12.39 -8.47 -1.56
C LEU A 45 12.63 -9.95 -1.86
N GLY A 46 13.27 -10.22 -3.01
CA GLY A 46 13.50 -11.60 -3.47
C GLY A 46 12.40 -12.16 -4.38
N GLN A 47 11.28 -11.43 -4.58
CA GLN A 47 10.24 -11.88 -5.50
C GLN A 47 10.65 -11.70 -6.96
N PRO A 48 10.30 -12.66 -7.85
CA PRO A 48 10.55 -12.54 -9.27
C PRO A 48 9.87 -11.31 -9.87
N GLY A 49 10.56 -10.59 -10.76
CA GLY A 49 10.03 -9.43 -11.47
C GLY A 49 10.14 -8.11 -10.72
N LEU A 50 10.60 -8.07 -9.47
CA LEU A 50 10.88 -6.82 -8.76
C LEU A 50 12.08 -6.11 -9.38
N ASN A 51 11.87 -4.90 -9.95
CA ASN A 51 12.93 -4.05 -10.50
C ASN A 51 13.60 -3.19 -9.40
N GLY A 52 12.85 -2.78 -8.42
CA GLY A 52 13.29 -1.98 -7.28
C GLY A 52 12.13 -1.45 -6.45
N LEU A 53 12.48 -0.86 -5.32
CA LEU A 53 11.52 -0.42 -4.33
C LEU A 53 11.92 0.95 -3.77
N VAL A 54 10.94 1.85 -3.61
CA VAL A 54 11.10 3.15 -2.94
C VAL A 54 10.34 3.15 -1.64
N VAL A 55 11.02 3.53 -0.56
CA VAL A 55 10.40 3.82 0.74
C VAL A 55 10.36 5.34 0.92
N CYS A 56 9.15 5.90 1.10
CA CYS A 56 8.95 7.33 1.32
C CYS A 56 8.85 7.61 2.82
N LEU A 57 9.84 8.29 3.38
CA LEU A 57 9.99 8.56 4.82
C LEU A 57 9.91 10.06 5.11
N ALA A 58 9.77 10.42 6.38
CA ALA A 58 10.00 11.81 6.78
C ALA A 58 11.45 12.21 6.46
N ALA A 59 11.67 13.49 6.10
CA ALA A 59 12.99 13.97 5.66
C ALA A 59 14.07 13.75 6.74
N ASP A 60 13.69 13.93 8.00
CA ASP A 60 14.52 13.81 9.20
C ASP A 60 14.30 12.50 9.96
N ASP A 61 13.89 11.43 9.29
CA ASP A 61 13.62 10.13 9.91
C ASP A 61 14.89 9.54 10.52
N PRO A 62 15.00 9.45 11.87
CA PRO A 62 16.21 8.97 12.54
C PRO A 62 16.26 7.44 12.64
N TRP A 63 15.16 6.73 12.42
CA TRP A 63 15.03 5.28 12.66
C TRP A 63 15.48 4.45 11.47
N TRP A 64 15.24 4.96 10.26
CA TRP A 64 15.55 4.23 9.04
C TRP A 64 17.03 3.82 8.91
N PRO A 65 18.01 4.70 9.16
CA PRO A 65 19.43 4.33 9.01
C PRO A 65 19.89 3.20 9.93
N GLU A 66 19.15 2.92 11.01
CA GLU A 66 19.47 1.86 11.98
C GLU A 66 19.04 0.48 11.51
N LEU A 67 18.17 0.39 10.48
CA LEU A 67 17.68 -0.87 9.97
C LEU A 67 18.67 -1.52 9.00
N ALA A 68 18.84 -2.85 9.11
CA ALA A 68 19.71 -3.59 8.20
C ALA A 68 19.26 -3.47 6.73
N CYS A 69 17.94 -3.43 6.48
CA CYS A 69 17.38 -3.29 5.14
C CYS A 69 17.69 -1.93 4.49
N ALA A 70 18.06 -0.89 5.25
CA ALA A 70 18.42 0.42 4.70
C ALA A 70 19.66 0.37 3.80
N GLN A 71 20.50 -0.68 3.91
CA GLN A 71 21.69 -0.89 3.09
C GLN A 71 21.41 -1.72 1.82
N ASP A 72 20.19 -2.22 1.64
CA ASP A 72 19.84 -2.99 0.44
C ASP A 72 19.76 -2.08 -0.79
N ARG A 73 20.59 -2.37 -1.80
CA ARG A 73 20.69 -1.55 -3.03
C ARG A 73 19.42 -1.54 -3.88
N ARG A 74 18.50 -2.48 -3.64
CA ARG A 74 17.19 -2.52 -4.29
C ARG A 74 16.23 -1.50 -3.71
N ILE A 75 16.51 -0.99 -2.51
CA ILE A 75 15.67 -0.02 -1.80
C ILE A 75 16.26 1.38 -2.00
N VAL A 76 15.39 2.30 -2.38
CA VAL A 76 15.69 3.73 -2.47
C VAL A 76 14.88 4.46 -1.42
N ARG A 77 15.51 5.33 -0.64
CA ARG A 77 14.80 6.28 0.20
C ARG A 77 14.39 7.50 -0.62
N ALA A 78 13.15 7.94 -0.43
CA ALA A 78 12.68 9.25 -0.89
C ALA A 78 12.05 10.01 0.28
N ASP A 79 12.05 11.33 0.22
CA ASP A 79 11.32 12.13 1.19
C ASP A 79 9.82 12.08 0.85
N GLY A 80 9.01 11.76 1.85
CA GLY A 80 7.55 11.77 1.73
C GLY A 80 6.98 13.18 1.86
N GLY A 81 5.71 13.32 1.50
CA GLY A 81 4.96 14.57 1.64
C GLY A 81 4.13 14.64 2.93
N GLN A 82 3.27 15.67 3.00
CA GLN A 82 2.41 15.90 4.17
C GLN A 82 1.35 14.82 4.33
N GLU A 83 0.74 14.44 3.21
CA GLU A 83 -0.27 13.38 3.16
C GLU A 83 0.29 12.11 2.51
N ARG A 84 -0.46 10.99 2.67
CA ARG A 84 -0.08 9.71 2.06
C ARG A 84 0.05 9.81 0.53
N ALA A 85 -0.88 10.51 -0.12
CA ALA A 85 -0.89 10.68 -1.58
C ALA A 85 0.32 11.48 -2.08
N ASP A 86 0.76 12.52 -1.35
CA ASP A 86 1.98 13.28 -1.67
C ASP A 86 3.21 12.37 -1.58
N SER A 87 3.26 11.53 -0.54
CA SER A 87 4.36 10.57 -0.37
C SER A 87 4.41 9.55 -1.52
N VAL A 88 3.24 9.08 -1.99
CA VAL A 88 3.18 8.19 -3.15
C VAL A 88 3.68 8.91 -4.41
N LEU A 89 3.23 10.13 -4.65
CA LEU A 89 3.66 10.93 -5.81
C LEU A 89 5.18 11.15 -5.80
N ALA A 90 5.76 11.48 -4.64
CA ALA A 90 7.22 11.59 -4.47
C ALA A 90 7.93 10.26 -4.77
N GLY A 91 7.37 9.13 -4.31
CA GLY A 91 7.89 7.79 -4.60
C GLY A 91 7.88 7.46 -6.09
N LEU A 92 6.81 7.79 -6.81
CA LEU A 92 6.72 7.62 -8.27
C LEU A 92 7.79 8.45 -9.00
N GLN A 93 8.02 9.70 -8.56
CA GLN A 93 9.07 10.55 -9.11
C GLN A 93 10.47 9.97 -8.87
N ALA A 94 10.71 9.42 -7.68
CA ALA A 94 11.97 8.75 -7.36
C ALA A 94 12.20 7.49 -8.21
N LEU A 95 11.15 6.72 -8.51
CA LEU A 95 11.23 5.59 -9.43
C LEU A 95 11.60 6.02 -10.85
N LEU A 96 11.00 7.10 -11.37
CA LEU A 96 11.34 7.66 -12.68
C LEU A 96 12.81 8.11 -12.73
N ALA A 97 13.30 8.78 -11.69
CA ALA A 97 14.72 9.14 -11.57
C ALA A 97 15.67 7.93 -11.52
N ARG A 98 15.14 6.75 -11.14
CA ARG A 98 15.86 5.47 -11.08
C ARG A 98 15.78 4.69 -12.40
N GLY A 99 15.09 5.20 -13.40
CA GLY A 99 14.97 4.60 -14.73
C GLY A 99 13.70 3.80 -14.97
N ALA A 100 12.72 3.87 -14.08
CA ALA A 100 11.38 3.32 -14.34
C ALA A 100 10.73 4.04 -15.52
N GLY A 101 10.06 3.28 -16.38
CA GLY A 101 9.30 3.81 -17.51
C GLY A 101 7.86 4.16 -17.13
N MET A 102 7.26 5.09 -17.90
CA MET A 102 5.86 5.48 -17.70
C MET A 102 4.87 4.33 -17.90
N ALA A 103 5.23 3.35 -18.72
CA ALA A 103 4.44 2.15 -18.99
C ALA A 103 4.72 1.00 -18.02
N ASP A 104 5.67 1.15 -17.08
CA ASP A 104 5.98 0.12 -16.11
C ASP A 104 4.85 -0.04 -15.09
N TRP A 105 4.70 -1.26 -14.59
CA TRP A 105 3.82 -1.51 -13.46
C TRP A 105 4.45 -1.01 -12.16
N VAL A 106 3.66 -0.31 -11.36
CA VAL A 106 4.01 0.08 -10.00
C VAL A 106 2.96 -0.45 -9.02
N LEU A 107 3.44 -1.03 -7.94
CA LEU A 107 2.62 -1.46 -6.82
C LEU A 107 2.81 -0.45 -5.68
N VAL A 108 1.72 0.10 -5.15
CA VAL A 108 1.75 0.90 -3.93
C VAL A 108 1.26 0.05 -2.78
N HIS A 109 2.07 -0.05 -1.72
CA HIS A 109 1.74 -0.90 -0.57
C HIS A 109 1.98 -0.19 0.75
N ASP A 110 1.03 -0.32 1.67
CA ASP A 110 1.13 0.31 2.99
C ASP A 110 2.24 -0.32 3.84
N ALA A 111 3.15 0.48 4.40
CA ALA A 111 4.22 0.06 5.30
C ALA A 111 3.72 -0.71 6.56
N ALA A 112 2.43 -0.64 6.84
CA ALA A 112 1.79 -1.25 7.99
C ALA A 112 0.93 -2.48 7.64
N ARG A 113 1.20 -3.16 6.51
CA ARG A 113 0.56 -4.42 6.12
C ARG A 113 1.62 -5.52 5.89
N PRO A 114 2.21 -6.07 6.96
CA PRO A 114 3.30 -7.04 6.84
C PRO A 114 2.82 -8.45 6.43
N ASN A 115 1.51 -8.69 6.36
CA ASN A 115 0.95 -10.03 6.14
C ASN A 115 0.49 -10.27 4.69
N LEU A 116 1.08 -9.55 3.73
CA LEU A 116 0.89 -9.84 2.31
C LEU A 116 1.55 -11.18 1.98
N THR A 117 0.77 -12.13 1.46
CA THR A 117 1.31 -13.42 1.05
C THR A 117 1.83 -13.39 -0.39
N GLN A 118 2.77 -14.28 -0.70
CA GLN A 118 3.26 -14.47 -2.06
C GLN A 118 2.12 -14.88 -3.01
N GLU A 119 1.18 -15.69 -2.54
CA GLU A 119 0.02 -16.11 -3.32
C GLU A 119 -0.84 -14.92 -3.75
N ASP A 120 -1.17 -14.01 -2.80
CA ASP A 120 -1.93 -12.81 -3.12
C ASP A 120 -1.17 -11.87 -4.05
N LEU A 121 0.14 -11.69 -3.86
CA LEU A 121 0.98 -10.89 -4.74
C LEU A 121 0.99 -11.47 -6.15
N HIS A 122 1.25 -12.76 -6.31
CA HIS A 122 1.28 -13.42 -7.61
C HIS A 122 -0.10 -13.40 -8.29
N LYS A 123 -1.18 -13.59 -7.53
CA LYS A 123 -2.56 -13.48 -8.04
C LYS A 123 -2.85 -12.08 -8.58
N LEU A 124 -2.46 -11.03 -7.83
CA LEU A 124 -2.63 -9.65 -8.28
C LEU A 124 -1.86 -9.41 -9.59
N LEU A 125 -0.56 -9.75 -9.63
CA LEU A 125 0.28 -9.59 -10.80
C LEU A 125 -0.28 -10.31 -12.02
N ALA A 126 -0.69 -11.57 -11.87
CA ALA A 126 -1.23 -12.36 -12.96
C ALA A 126 -2.59 -11.85 -13.46
N THR A 127 -3.45 -11.39 -12.55
CA THR A 127 -4.79 -10.89 -12.89
C THR A 127 -4.75 -9.56 -13.63
N LEU A 128 -3.76 -8.72 -13.31
CA LEU A 128 -3.67 -7.35 -13.85
C LEU A 128 -2.62 -7.19 -14.95
N ALA A 129 -1.87 -8.24 -15.29
CA ALA A 129 -0.77 -8.19 -16.28
C ALA A 129 -1.18 -7.48 -17.59
N ASP A 130 -2.38 -7.80 -18.09
CA ASP A 130 -2.93 -7.29 -19.36
C ASP A 130 -4.14 -6.35 -19.13
N ASP A 131 -4.41 -5.96 -17.87
CA ASP A 131 -5.52 -5.05 -17.56
C ASP A 131 -5.19 -3.63 -18.05
N PRO A 132 -6.11 -2.95 -18.76
CA PRO A 132 -5.85 -1.62 -19.32
C PRO A 132 -5.75 -0.51 -18.26
N VAL A 133 -6.32 -0.72 -17.06
CA VAL A 133 -6.35 0.27 -15.98
C VAL A 133 -5.43 -0.15 -14.85
N GLY A 134 -5.49 -1.39 -14.43
CA GLY A 134 -4.92 -1.91 -13.20
C GLY A 134 -5.98 -2.12 -12.12
N GLY A 135 -5.55 -2.27 -10.86
CA GLY A 135 -6.49 -2.56 -9.79
C GLY A 135 -5.81 -2.74 -8.43
N LEU A 136 -6.52 -3.38 -7.52
CA LEU A 136 -6.11 -3.49 -6.13
C LEU A 136 -6.51 -4.83 -5.52
N LEU A 137 -5.77 -5.26 -4.50
CA LEU A 137 -6.28 -6.28 -3.59
C LEU A 137 -7.44 -5.71 -2.78
N ALA A 138 -8.49 -6.49 -2.65
CA ALA A 138 -9.66 -6.13 -1.86
C ALA A 138 -10.32 -7.38 -1.29
N VAL A 139 -11.18 -7.23 -0.28
CA VAL A 139 -11.98 -8.32 0.26
C VAL A 139 -13.46 -7.92 0.33
N PRO A 140 -14.40 -8.81 -0.02
CA PRO A 140 -15.82 -8.51 0.11
C PRO A 140 -16.17 -8.34 1.58
N VAL A 141 -17.05 -7.39 1.86
CA VAL A 141 -17.57 -7.17 3.22
C VAL A 141 -18.42 -8.34 3.65
N ARG A 142 -18.09 -8.96 4.79
CA ARG A 142 -18.78 -10.14 5.33
C ARG A 142 -19.85 -9.78 6.34
N ASP A 143 -19.61 -8.77 7.17
CA ASP A 143 -20.55 -8.33 8.18
C ASP A 143 -21.67 -7.44 7.62
N THR A 144 -22.78 -7.35 8.35
CA THR A 144 -23.85 -6.42 8.02
C THR A 144 -23.39 -4.98 8.21
N LEU A 145 -23.44 -4.19 7.14
CA LEU A 145 -23.13 -2.76 7.20
C LEU A 145 -24.31 -1.96 7.72
N LYS A 146 -24.03 -0.94 8.53
CA LYS A 146 -24.98 0.07 8.98
C LYS A 146 -24.48 1.45 8.60
N CYS A 147 -25.31 2.25 7.96
CA CYS A 147 -25.09 3.68 7.84
C CYS A 147 -25.60 4.35 9.12
N ALA A 148 -24.76 5.20 9.75
CA ALA A 148 -25.15 5.97 10.92
C ALA A 148 -25.59 7.38 10.51
N ASP A 149 -26.55 7.95 11.25
CA ASP A 149 -26.86 9.39 11.22
C ASP A 149 -25.86 10.19 12.09
N ALA A 150 -26.04 11.52 12.10
CA ALA A 150 -25.18 12.42 12.88
C ALA A 150 -25.25 12.19 14.41
N GLN A 151 -26.27 11.50 14.90
CA GLN A 151 -26.49 11.16 16.30
C GLN A 151 -25.98 9.75 16.65
N GLY A 152 -25.35 9.03 15.68
CA GLY A 152 -24.84 7.67 15.87
C GLY A 152 -25.92 6.59 15.89
N ARG A 153 -27.11 6.86 15.38
CA ARG A 153 -28.19 5.88 15.21
C ARG A 153 -28.17 5.27 13.83
N VAL A 154 -28.75 4.09 13.68
CA VAL A 154 -28.86 3.42 12.38
C VAL A 154 -29.82 4.20 11.48
N ALA A 155 -29.29 4.81 10.41
CA ALA A 155 -30.09 5.44 9.35
C ALA A 155 -30.53 4.44 8.28
N SER A 156 -29.65 3.51 7.88
CA SER A 156 -29.98 2.49 6.88
C SER A 156 -29.06 1.27 6.98
N THR A 157 -29.47 0.20 6.30
CA THR A 157 -28.69 -1.04 6.16
C THR A 157 -28.50 -1.29 4.67
N PRO A 158 -27.34 -0.93 4.09
CA PRO A 158 -27.08 -1.18 2.66
C PRO A 158 -26.86 -2.67 2.38
N ASP A 159 -27.14 -3.08 1.14
CA ASP A 159 -26.81 -4.41 0.66
C ASP A 159 -25.28 -4.55 0.55
N ARG A 160 -24.70 -5.37 1.43
CA ARG A 160 -23.24 -5.57 1.51
C ARG A 160 -22.65 -6.26 0.29
N SER A 161 -23.42 -6.92 -0.54
CA SER A 161 -22.92 -7.68 -1.71
C SER A 161 -22.10 -6.84 -2.69
N ARG A 162 -22.30 -5.51 -2.67
CA ARG A 162 -21.63 -4.54 -3.53
C ARG A 162 -20.45 -3.81 -2.85
N TYR A 163 -20.14 -4.12 -1.59
CA TYR A 163 -19.12 -3.43 -0.82
C TYR A 163 -17.89 -4.29 -0.61
N TRP A 164 -16.73 -3.69 -0.86
CA TRP A 164 -15.43 -4.30 -0.67
C TRP A 164 -14.56 -3.40 0.21
N GLN A 165 -13.71 -4.00 1.01
CA GLN A 165 -12.67 -3.30 1.73
C GLN A 165 -11.43 -3.23 0.84
N ALA A 166 -10.99 -2.00 0.51
CA ALA A 166 -9.79 -1.78 -0.26
C ALA A 166 -8.54 -2.13 0.56
N TYR A 167 -7.69 -2.96 0.00
CA TYR A 167 -6.40 -3.33 0.56
C TYR A 167 -5.27 -2.87 -0.35
N THR A 168 -4.05 -3.14 0.04
CA THR A 168 -2.86 -2.97 -0.79
C THR A 168 -2.12 -4.31 -0.89
N PRO A 169 -1.34 -4.55 -1.97
CA PRO A 169 -0.91 -3.61 -3.01
C PRO A 169 -2.03 -3.15 -3.93
N GLN A 170 -1.89 -1.89 -4.43
CA GLN A 170 -2.64 -1.36 -5.54
C GLN A 170 -1.68 -1.21 -6.73
N MET A 171 -2.04 -1.75 -7.89
CA MET A 171 -1.16 -1.93 -9.06
C MET A 171 -1.68 -1.15 -10.25
N PHE A 172 -0.87 -0.22 -10.76
CA PHE A 172 -1.20 0.64 -11.89
C PHE A 172 0.01 0.87 -12.80
N ARG A 173 -0.21 1.37 -14.01
CA ARG A 173 0.89 1.90 -14.82
C ARG A 173 1.40 3.18 -14.16
N LEU A 174 2.73 3.30 -14.01
CA LEU A 174 3.37 4.41 -13.29
C LEU A 174 2.92 5.77 -13.81
N GLY A 175 2.91 5.95 -15.13
CA GLY A 175 2.49 7.20 -15.73
C GLY A 175 1.02 7.53 -15.46
N ALA A 176 0.13 6.56 -15.63
CA ALA A 176 -1.29 6.77 -15.40
C ALA A 176 -1.58 7.14 -13.93
N LEU A 177 -0.95 6.44 -12.97
CA LEU A 177 -1.11 6.74 -11.56
C LEU A 177 -0.54 8.12 -11.19
N ARG A 178 0.67 8.45 -11.70
CA ARG A 178 1.28 9.78 -11.47
C ARG A 178 0.37 10.89 -11.96
N ASP A 179 -0.17 10.77 -13.17
CA ASP A 179 -0.99 11.80 -13.79
C ASP A 179 -2.34 11.94 -13.06
N ALA A 180 -2.95 10.82 -12.65
CA ALA A 180 -4.19 10.83 -11.87
C ALA A 180 -3.99 11.48 -10.48
N LEU A 181 -2.92 11.14 -9.75
CA LEU A 181 -2.59 11.77 -8.48
C LEU A 181 -2.32 13.26 -8.65
N THR A 182 -1.56 13.67 -9.69
CA THR A 182 -1.25 15.07 -9.95
C THR A 182 -2.52 15.89 -10.22
N GLN A 183 -3.45 15.35 -11.00
CA GLN A 183 -4.72 16.01 -11.29
C GLN A 183 -5.61 16.11 -10.05
N ALA A 184 -5.79 15.01 -9.33
CA ALA A 184 -6.65 14.99 -8.15
C ALA A 184 -6.14 15.93 -7.05
N LEU A 185 -4.84 15.86 -6.72
CA LEU A 185 -4.21 16.72 -5.71
C LEU A 185 -4.21 18.19 -6.16
N GLY A 186 -3.91 18.47 -7.42
CA GLY A 186 -3.95 19.82 -7.98
C GLY A 186 -5.33 20.47 -7.96
N ALA A 187 -6.39 19.66 -7.97
CA ALA A 187 -7.78 20.11 -7.83
C ALA A 187 -8.26 20.16 -6.36
N GLY A 188 -7.41 19.80 -5.39
CA GLY A 188 -7.79 19.74 -3.98
C GLY A 188 -8.74 18.59 -3.65
N ALA A 189 -8.81 17.56 -4.48
CA ALA A 189 -9.63 16.39 -4.21
C ALA A 189 -9.06 15.54 -3.05
N VAL A 190 -9.94 14.93 -2.27
CA VAL A 190 -9.54 14.00 -1.21
C VAL A 190 -9.17 12.66 -1.83
N VAL A 191 -7.89 12.33 -1.82
CA VAL A 191 -7.35 11.05 -2.29
C VAL A 191 -7.13 10.13 -1.10
N THR A 192 -7.94 9.08 -0.99
CA THR A 192 -7.86 8.12 0.13
C THR A 192 -6.88 6.98 -0.15
N ASP A 193 -6.78 6.57 -1.42
CA ASP A 193 -5.89 5.54 -1.95
C ASP A 193 -5.63 5.77 -3.45
N GLU A 194 -4.82 4.92 -4.08
CA GLU A 194 -4.47 5.04 -5.50
C GLU A 194 -5.69 4.82 -6.41
N ALA A 195 -6.57 3.88 -6.01
CA ALA A 195 -7.80 3.61 -6.76
C ALA A 195 -8.69 4.86 -6.84
N SER A 196 -8.85 5.60 -5.74
CA SER A 196 -9.66 6.84 -5.72
C SER A 196 -9.08 7.94 -6.62
N ALA A 197 -7.76 8.01 -6.81
CA ALA A 197 -7.15 8.91 -7.78
C ALA A 197 -7.46 8.48 -9.21
N MET A 198 -7.44 7.18 -9.51
CA MET A 198 -7.81 6.65 -10.83
C MET A 198 -9.30 6.88 -11.11
N GLU A 199 -10.17 6.70 -10.12
CA GLU A 199 -11.61 7.00 -10.22
C GLU A 199 -11.86 8.49 -10.50
N TYR A 200 -11.07 9.38 -9.88
CA TYR A 200 -11.17 10.83 -10.10
C TYR A 200 -11.00 11.22 -11.59
N VAL A 201 -10.13 10.50 -12.30
CA VAL A 201 -9.92 10.72 -13.75
C VAL A 201 -10.84 9.84 -14.63
N GLY A 202 -11.87 9.22 -14.05
CA GLY A 202 -12.90 8.47 -14.77
C GLY A 202 -12.51 7.05 -15.14
N LEU A 203 -11.46 6.50 -14.52
CA LEU A 203 -11.06 5.11 -14.72
C LEU A 203 -11.70 4.20 -13.65
N ALA A 204 -11.83 2.90 -13.96
CA ALA A 204 -12.45 1.91 -13.08
C ALA A 204 -11.45 0.80 -12.71
N PRO A 205 -10.72 0.92 -11.59
CA PRO A 205 -9.78 -0.11 -11.11
C PRO A 205 -10.47 -1.45 -10.86
N ARG A 206 -9.77 -2.55 -11.17
CA ARG A 206 -10.26 -3.90 -10.95
C ARG A 206 -10.05 -4.33 -9.49
N LEU A 207 -11.08 -4.93 -8.88
CA LEU A 207 -10.97 -5.57 -7.57
C LEU A 207 -10.44 -7.00 -7.74
N VAL A 208 -9.36 -7.33 -7.06
CA VAL A 208 -8.78 -8.68 -6.99
C VAL A 208 -8.94 -9.19 -5.56
N GLU A 209 -9.71 -10.26 -5.38
CA GLU A 209 -9.96 -10.78 -4.04
C GLU A 209 -8.67 -11.37 -3.45
N GLY A 210 -8.25 -10.80 -2.31
CA GLY A 210 -7.14 -11.25 -1.49
C GLY A 210 -7.59 -11.80 -0.14
N ARG A 211 -6.63 -12.15 0.70
CA ARG A 211 -6.85 -12.68 2.04
C ARG A 211 -7.29 -11.58 3.00
N SER A 212 -8.26 -11.90 3.86
CA SER A 212 -8.77 -10.95 4.87
C SER A 212 -7.81 -10.68 6.03
N ASP A 213 -6.76 -11.48 6.18
CA ASP A 213 -5.72 -11.30 7.20
C ASP A 213 -4.54 -10.40 6.76
N ASN A 214 -4.57 -9.87 5.53
CA ASN A 214 -3.67 -8.79 5.09
C ASN A 214 -4.12 -7.45 5.71
N ILE A 215 -4.24 -7.44 7.03
CA ILE A 215 -4.75 -6.31 7.81
C ILE A 215 -3.75 -5.16 7.85
N LYS A 216 -4.26 -3.93 7.96
CA LYS A 216 -3.45 -2.73 8.21
C LYS A 216 -3.32 -2.48 9.71
N VAL A 217 -2.11 -2.52 10.24
CA VAL A 217 -1.84 -2.15 11.63
C VAL A 217 -2.14 -0.66 11.82
N THR A 218 -3.18 -0.37 12.60
CA THR A 218 -3.64 0.98 12.90
C THR A 218 -3.78 1.24 14.38
N ARG A 219 -3.99 0.19 15.18
CA ARG A 219 -4.17 0.20 16.62
C ARG A 219 -3.28 -0.85 17.29
N PRO A 220 -2.98 -0.72 18.58
CA PRO A 220 -2.19 -1.72 19.32
C PRO A 220 -2.75 -3.15 19.23
N GLU A 221 -4.08 -3.29 19.19
CA GLU A 221 -4.76 -4.59 19.09
C GLU A 221 -4.42 -5.32 17.77
N ASP A 222 -4.26 -4.57 16.68
CA ASP A 222 -3.90 -5.13 15.37
C ASP A 222 -2.49 -5.75 15.42
N LEU A 223 -1.55 -5.06 16.08
CA LEU A 223 -0.19 -5.55 16.26
C LEU A 223 -0.15 -6.80 17.15
N GLN A 224 -0.92 -6.83 18.23
CA GLN A 224 -1.04 -8.01 19.09
C GLN A 224 -1.64 -9.19 18.33
N TRP A 225 -2.63 -8.94 17.48
CA TRP A 225 -3.23 -10.00 16.66
C TRP A 225 -2.20 -10.58 15.70
N LEU A 226 -1.45 -9.75 14.98
CA LEU A 226 -0.38 -10.21 14.08
C LEU A 226 0.70 -11.00 14.83
N SER A 227 1.18 -10.51 15.97
CA SER A 227 2.21 -11.19 16.77
C SER A 227 1.83 -12.62 17.18
N ARG A 228 0.52 -12.90 17.29
CA ARG A 228 0.01 -14.25 17.66
C ARG A 228 -0.23 -15.15 16.45
N HIS A 229 -0.42 -14.57 15.24
CA HIS A 229 -0.87 -15.30 14.05
C HIS A 229 0.12 -15.26 12.89
N SER A 230 1.12 -14.36 12.91
CA SER A 230 2.20 -14.40 11.94
C SER A 230 3.03 -15.65 12.16
N LYS A 231 3.14 -16.50 11.13
CA LYS A 231 4.10 -17.60 11.14
C LYS A 231 5.51 -16.99 11.07
N PRO A 232 6.48 -17.52 11.81
CA PRO A 232 7.88 -17.19 11.54
C PRO A 232 8.18 -17.56 10.08
N HIS A 233 8.73 -16.61 9.35
CA HIS A 233 9.21 -16.80 7.97
C HIS A 233 10.54 -17.54 7.97
#